data_791762f92f7b6d214d6e959ef7ae2cee
#
_entry.id   791762f92f7b6d214d6e959ef7ae2cee
#
_cell.length_a   1.000
_cell.length_b   1.000
_cell.length_c   1.000
_cell.angle_alpha   90.00
_cell.angle_beta   90.00
_cell.angle_gamma   90.00
#
_symmetry.space_group_name_H-M   'P 1'
#
loop_
_entity.id
_entity.type
_entity.pdbx_description
1 polymer ?
#
loop_
_entity_poly.entity_id
_entity_poly.type
_entity_poly.pdbx_seq_one_letter_code
_entity_poly.pdbx_strand_id
1 'polypeptide(L)'
;FFFKQKTAYEIRNCDWSSDVCSSDLEGRWPGPVNHFWKEGGPGEHTEGFTYAKIGALVTDAEFDWRRWRQPPGTLPQIDPCQQWAVTVSADAIEHAGYDGEAKDIDRSRTGVVFANALGGENRNMSNIRVWANHTTELAKSHGLPENNAAAFTESVLEGTPRVDEDTMPGELANVVSGRVANLLDLQGPNHAMDAACASSMAAVLDACRLLQTRQVDVMLAGASDRTMDPATFAKFSAIGALSPTHSSPFDARANGFVMGEGAAVMVQIGRAHV
;
A
#
# COMPACT_ATOMS: atom_id res chain seq x y z
N PHE A 1 14.56 29.16 3.56
CA PHE A 1 15.12 27.79 3.48
C PHE A 1 14.71 27.18 2.16
N PHE A 2 15.67 26.91 1.28
CA PHE A 2 15.41 26.22 0.02
C PHE A 2 15.91 24.79 0.14
N PHE A 3 15.04 23.81 -0.10
CA PHE A 3 15.42 22.44 -0.32
C PHE A 3 15.61 22.21 -1.81
N LYS A 4 16.62 21.46 -2.18
CA LYS A 4 16.74 20.95 -3.53
C LYS A 4 16.09 19.58 -3.55
N GLN A 5 14.93 19.50 -4.14
CA GLN A 5 14.34 18.21 -4.52
C GLN A 5 15.14 17.70 -5.70
N LYS A 6 15.83 16.56 -5.54
CA LYS A 6 16.57 15.96 -6.65
C LYS A 6 15.73 14.99 -7.45
N THR A 7 14.83 14.26 -6.81
CA THR A 7 14.11 13.18 -7.50
C THR A 7 12.81 12.85 -6.79
N ALA A 8 11.75 12.66 -7.57
CA ALA A 8 10.58 11.90 -7.21
C ALA A 8 10.57 10.65 -8.08
N TYR A 9 10.42 9.48 -7.48
CA TYR A 9 10.24 8.22 -8.19
C TYR A 9 8.91 7.60 -7.79
N GLU A 10 8.20 7.08 -8.77
CA GLU A 10 6.82 6.61 -8.60
C GLU A 10 6.64 5.29 -9.36
N ILE A 11 6.04 4.31 -8.70
CA ILE A 11 5.50 3.14 -9.38
C ILE A 11 4.04 3.44 -9.73
N ARG A 12 3.76 3.47 -11.01
CA ARG A 12 2.40 3.59 -11.54
C ARG A 12 2.34 2.99 -12.93
N ASN A 13 1.20 2.47 -13.26
CA ASN A 13 0.93 1.86 -14.55
C ASN A 13 -0.06 2.67 -15.39
N CYS A 14 -0.13 3.99 -15.20
CA CYS A 14 -1.02 4.87 -15.95
C CYS A 14 -0.27 6.01 -16.61
N ASP A 15 -0.49 6.21 -17.88
CA ASP A 15 -0.16 7.43 -18.58
C ASP A 15 -1.15 8.53 -18.18
N TRP A 16 -0.63 9.67 -17.70
CA TRP A 16 -1.44 10.82 -17.28
C TRP A 16 -2.20 11.51 -18.42
N SER A 17 -2.03 11.02 -19.64
CA SER A 17 -2.38 11.82 -20.82
C SER A 17 -3.84 11.81 -21.20
N SER A 18 -4.72 10.93 -20.69
CA SER A 18 -6.11 11.01 -21.13
C SER A 18 -7.19 10.36 -20.31
N ASP A 19 -7.03 9.20 -19.76
CA ASP A 19 -8.12 8.58 -19.01
C ASP A 19 -7.56 7.85 -17.80
N VAL A 20 -8.18 8.05 -16.65
CA VAL A 20 -7.89 7.25 -15.47
C VAL A 20 -7.85 5.78 -15.89
N CYS A 21 -6.67 5.16 -15.79
CA CYS A 21 -6.52 3.73 -16.03
C CYS A 21 -7.31 2.97 -14.96
N SER A 22 -8.62 3.01 -15.05
CA SER A 22 -9.49 2.22 -14.19
C SER A 22 -9.75 0.89 -14.88
N SER A 23 -9.37 -0.19 -14.23
CA SER A 23 -9.69 -1.55 -14.65
C SER A 23 -10.79 -2.12 -13.76
N ASP A 24 -11.53 -3.06 -14.33
CA ASP A 24 -12.44 -3.89 -13.56
C ASP A 24 -11.65 -4.69 -12.51
N LEU A 25 -12.20 -4.82 -11.32
CA LEU A 25 -11.61 -5.56 -10.20
C LEU A 25 -11.79 -7.08 -10.32
N GLU A 26 -12.35 -7.56 -11.42
CA GLU A 26 -12.47 -9.01 -11.67
C GLU A 26 -11.08 -9.67 -11.67
N GLY A 27 -10.95 -10.73 -10.89
CA GLY A 27 -9.66 -11.42 -10.69
C GLY A 27 -8.70 -10.74 -9.71
N ARG A 28 -9.01 -9.54 -9.22
CA ARG A 28 -8.22 -8.84 -8.21
C ARG A 28 -8.63 -9.24 -6.78
N TRP A 29 -9.91 -9.54 -6.59
CA TRP A 29 -10.48 -9.95 -5.31
C TRP A 29 -10.54 -11.47 -5.17
N PRO A 30 -10.63 -11.99 -3.93
CA PRO A 30 -10.73 -13.42 -3.68
C PRO A 30 -12.13 -13.95 -4.06
N GLY A 31 -12.39 -14.10 -5.34
CA GLY A 31 -13.67 -14.55 -5.92
C GLY A 31 -14.32 -13.52 -6.84
N PRO A 32 -15.44 -13.87 -7.43
CA PRO A 32 -16.16 -13.00 -8.38
C PRO A 32 -16.54 -11.65 -7.75
N VAL A 33 -16.35 -10.57 -8.46
CA VAL A 33 -16.68 -9.20 -8.00
C VAL A 33 -18.13 -9.09 -7.55
N ASN A 34 -19.06 -9.80 -8.20
CA ASN A 34 -20.48 -9.81 -7.84
C ASN A 34 -20.79 -10.37 -6.43
N HIS A 35 -19.83 -11.02 -5.76
CA HIS A 35 -19.98 -11.42 -4.35
C HIS A 35 -19.88 -10.22 -3.41
N PHE A 36 -19.25 -9.14 -3.83
CA PHE A 36 -18.97 -7.96 -3.03
C PHE A 36 -19.66 -6.69 -3.55
N TRP A 37 -20.22 -6.76 -4.77
CA TRP A 37 -20.79 -5.62 -5.49
C TRP A 37 -22.34 -5.70 -5.54
N LYS A 38 -22.98 -4.54 -5.40
CA LYS A 38 -24.39 -4.32 -5.71
C LYS A 38 -24.55 -3.04 -6.49
N GLU A 39 -25.52 -3.01 -7.40
CA GLU A 39 -25.92 -1.80 -8.08
C GLU A 39 -26.33 -0.72 -7.08
N GLY A 40 -25.87 0.52 -7.29
CA GLY A 40 -26.11 1.64 -6.41
C GLY A 40 -25.20 2.81 -6.70
N GLY A 41 -25.23 3.81 -5.82
CA GLY A 41 -24.44 5.00 -5.94
C GLY A 41 -24.20 5.73 -4.63
N PRO A 42 -23.49 6.88 -4.66
CA PRO A 42 -23.24 7.69 -3.48
C PRO A 42 -24.54 8.07 -2.74
N GLY A 43 -24.57 7.80 -1.45
CA GLY A 43 -25.73 8.08 -0.60
C GLY A 43 -26.73 6.92 -0.45
N GLU A 44 -26.54 5.80 -1.14
CA GLU A 44 -27.32 4.60 -0.97
C GLU A 44 -26.73 3.68 0.11
N HIS A 45 -27.60 2.99 0.84
CA HIS A 45 -27.15 2.07 1.88
C HIS A 45 -26.74 0.72 1.29
N THR A 46 -25.46 0.38 1.39
CA THR A 46 -24.87 -0.79 0.73
C THR A 46 -24.74 -2.05 1.62
N GLU A 47 -24.90 -1.94 2.94
CA GLU A 47 -24.86 -3.06 3.91
C GLU A 47 -23.66 -4.04 3.69
N GLY A 48 -22.45 -3.52 3.59
CA GLY A 48 -21.25 -4.34 3.40
C GLY A 48 -20.93 -4.70 1.95
N PHE A 49 -21.67 -4.16 0.98
CA PHE A 49 -21.33 -4.23 -0.43
C PHE A 49 -20.73 -2.92 -0.92
N THR A 50 -20.00 -2.99 -2.03
CA THR A 50 -19.59 -1.81 -2.78
C THR A 50 -20.49 -1.60 -3.99
N TYR A 51 -20.71 -0.35 -4.38
CA TYR A 51 -21.31 0.00 -5.67
C TYR A 51 -20.26 0.31 -6.76
N ALA A 52 -18.98 0.43 -6.39
CA ALA A 52 -17.87 0.63 -7.31
C ALA A 52 -17.13 -0.70 -7.55
N LYS A 53 -16.81 -1.00 -8.80
CA LYS A 53 -16.09 -2.21 -9.21
C LYS A 53 -14.91 -1.92 -10.14
N ILE A 54 -14.42 -0.70 -10.09
CA ILE A 54 -13.26 -0.24 -10.85
C ILE A 54 -12.21 0.33 -9.91
N GLY A 55 -10.95 0.14 -10.26
CA GLY A 55 -9.80 0.67 -9.51
C GLY A 55 -8.61 0.94 -10.42
N ALA A 56 -7.69 1.79 -10.01
CA ALA A 56 -6.42 2.02 -10.67
C ALA A 56 -5.36 1.09 -10.07
N LEU A 57 -5.02 0.02 -10.79
CA LEU A 57 -4.19 -1.08 -10.31
C LEU A 57 -2.76 -0.99 -10.84
N VAL A 58 -1.80 -1.39 -10.01
CA VAL A 58 -0.41 -1.66 -10.40
C VAL A 58 -0.29 -3.14 -10.78
N THR A 59 -0.05 -3.43 -12.04
CA THR A 59 -0.08 -4.80 -12.57
C THR A 59 1.29 -5.40 -12.89
N ASP A 60 2.34 -4.57 -12.97
CA ASP A 60 3.66 -4.94 -13.48
C ASP A 60 4.82 -4.65 -12.50
N ALA A 61 4.53 -4.36 -11.24
CA ALA A 61 5.56 -4.14 -10.23
C ALA A 61 6.12 -5.49 -9.75
N GLU A 62 7.37 -5.75 -10.09
CA GLU A 62 8.11 -6.91 -9.59
C GLU A 62 9.03 -6.52 -8.44
N PHE A 63 9.12 -7.38 -7.43
CA PHE A 63 10.07 -7.23 -6.33
C PHE A 63 11.25 -8.18 -6.53
N ASP A 64 12.44 -7.63 -6.77
CA ASP A 64 13.66 -8.42 -6.90
C ASP A 64 14.13 -8.95 -5.54
N TRP A 65 13.53 -10.06 -5.12
CA TRP A 65 13.86 -10.71 -3.87
C TRP A 65 15.34 -11.16 -3.76
N ARG A 66 16.01 -11.43 -4.87
CA ARG A 66 17.43 -11.80 -4.90
C ARG A 66 18.31 -10.61 -4.55
N ARG A 67 18.05 -9.45 -5.15
CA ARG A 67 18.74 -8.18 -4.81
C ARG A 67 18.63 -7.90 -3.32
N TRP A 68 17.45 -8.10 -2.77
CA TRP A 68 17.16 -7.80 -1.35
C TRP A 68 17.40 -8.97 -0.41
N ARG A 69 17.88 -10.12 -0.91
CA ARG A 69 18.14 -11.34 -0.11
C ARG A 69 16.96 -11.78 0.75
N GLN A 70 15.74 -11.57 0.23
CA GLN A 70 14.52 -12.00 0.89
C GLN A 70 14.19 -13.45 0.46
N PRO A 71 13.95 -14.39 1.40
CA PRO A 71 13.58 -15.74 1.03
C PRO A 71 12.26 -15.76 0.24
N PRO A 72 12.16 -16.49 -0.88
CA PRO A 72 10.91 -16.53 -1.67
C PRO A 72 9.69 -16.97 -0.87
N GLY A 73 9.89 -17.82 0.15
CA GLY A 73 8.80 -18.30 1.02
C GLY A 73 8.19 -17.22 1.91
N THR A 74 8.92 -16.12 2.19
CA THR A 74 8.41 -15.03 3.03
C THR A 74 7.70 -13.93 2.23
N LEU A 75 7.89 -13.91 0.90
CA LEU A 75 7.32 -12.85 0.05
C LEU A 75 5.79 -12.74 0.14
N PRO A 76 5.02 -13.83 0.20
CA PRO A 76 3.57 -13.73 0.34
C PRO A 76 3.11 -13.08 1.65
N GLN A 77 3.98 -13.09 2.69
CA GLN A 77 3.69 -12.45 3.98
C GLN A 77 3.98 -10.95 3.96
N ILE A 78 4.89 -10.51 3.10
CA ILE A 78 5.26 -9.09 2.99
C ILE A 78 4.26 -8.37 2.09
N ASP A 79 3.48 -7.49 2.66
CA ASP A 79 2.52 -6.70 1.87
C ASP A 79 3.24 -5.97 0.72
N PRO A 80 2.69 -5.99 -0.49
CA PRO A 80 3.27 -5.29 -1.63
C PRO A 80 3.56 -3.81 -1.41
N CYS A 81 2.81 -3.12 -0.55
CA CYS A 81 3.14 -1.72 -0.21
C CYS A 81 4.53 -1.59 0.43
N GLN A 82 4.98 -2.58 1.22
CA GLN A 82 6.34 -2.61 1.76
C GLN A 82 7.38 -2.97 0.68
N GLN A 83 7.05 -3.89 -0.22
CA GLN A 83 7.92 -4.27 -1.35
C GLN A 83 8.15 -3.07 -2.29
N TRP A 84 7.07 -2.38 -2.66
CA TRP A 84 7.13 -1.19 -3.50
C TRP A 84 7.92 -0.06 -2.83
N ALA A 85 7.71 0.17 -1.54
CA ALA A 85 8.44 1.20 -0.80
C ALA A 85 9.97 1.00 -0.88
N VAL A 86 10.45 -0.25 -0.78
CA VAL A 86 11.87 -0.57 -0.95
C VAL A 86 12.34 -0.30 -2.36
N THR A 87 11.60 -0.77 -3.36
CA THR A 87 11.95 -0.61 -4.78
C THR A 87 12.06 0.86 -5.15
N VAL A 88 10.99 1.65 -4.92
CA VAL A 88 11.01 3.08 -5.27
C VAL A 88 12.07 3.88 -4.51
N SER A 89 12.40 3.46 -3.28
CA SER A 89 13.43 4.12 -2.48
C SER A 89 14.83 3.88 -3.04
N ALA A 90 15.13 2.66 -3.46
CA ALA A 90 16.39 2.31 -4.09
C ALA A 90 16.57 3.06 -5.42
N ASP A 91 15.54 3.00 -6.26
CA ASP A 91 15.57 3.67 -7.57
C ASP A 91 15.67 5.20 -7.45
N ALA A 92 15.03 5.78 -6.43
CA ALA A 92 15.14 7.22 -6.18
C ALA A 92 16.53 7.64 -5.71
N ILE A 93 17.19 6.83 -4.87
CA ILE A 93 18.58 7.07 -4.45
C ILE A 93 19.51 7.02 -5.66
N GLU A 94 19.39 5.99 -6.50
CA GLU A 94 20.17 5.82 -7.72
C GLU A 94 19.91 6.99 -8.69
N HIS A 95 18.66 7.33 -8.96
CA HIS A 95 18.28 8.45 -9.82
C HIS A 95 18.75 9.82 -9.27
N ALA A 96 18.90 9.96 -7.96
CA ALA A 96 19.49 11.15 -7.34
C ALA A 96 21.02 11.24 -7.54
N GLY A 97 21.63 10.24 -8.17
CA GLY A 97 23.05 10.17 -8.46
C GLY A 97 23.90 9.61 -7.32
N TYR A 98 23.29 8.80 -6.45
CA TYR A 98 23.99 8.05 -5.41
C TYR A 98 24.00 6.57 -5.83
N ASP A 99 24.94 6.23 -6.70
CA ASP A 99 25.04 4.91 -7.34
C ASP A 99 25.97 3.92 -6.60
N GLY A 100 26.56 4.38 -5.49
CA GLY A 100 27.48 3.57 -4.68
C GLY A 100 28.89 3.45 -5.25
N GLU A 101 29.14 3.87 -6.48
CA GLU A 101 30.47 3.82 -7.14
C GLU A 101 31.15 5.19 -7.12
N ALA A 102 30.55 6.19 -7.74
CA ALA A 102 31.13 7.54 -7.87
C ALA A 102 30.74 8.45 -6.69
N LYS A 103 29.56 8.26 -6.15
CA LYS A 103 29.02 9.00 -5.00
C LYS A 103 28.09 8.13 -4.19
N ASP A 104 28.39 7.91 -2.92
CA ASP A 104 27.49 7.24 -2.00
C ASP A 104 26.79 8.24 -1.06
N ILE A 105 25.61 7.86 -0.59
CA ILE A 105 24.83 8.58 0.39
C ILE A 105 25.41 8.31 1.79
N ASP A 106 25.54 9.33 2.63
CA ASP A 106 25.90 9.11 4.04
C ASP A 106 24.73 8.42 4.77
N ARG A 107 24.79 7.11 4.88
CA ARG A 107 23.74 6.26 5.46
C ARG A 107 23.50 6.56 6.93
N SER A 108 24.55 6.99 7.66
CA SER A 108 24.45 7.34 9.07
C SER A 108 23.63 8.61 9.31
N ARG A 109 23.52 9.46 8.30
CA ARG A 109 22.80 10.73 8.32
C ARG A 109 21.63 10.78 7.33
N THR A 110 21.18 9.62 6.86
CA THR A 110 20.02 9.48 5.98
C THR A 110 18.87 8.83 6.72
N GLY A 111 17.74 9.52 6.77
CA GLY A 111 16.51 9.03 7.40
C GLY A 111 15.44 8.68 6.38
N VAL A 112 14.37 8.04 6.87
CA VAL A 112 13.21 7.58 6.08
C VAL A 112 11.92 7.92 6.79
N VAL A 113 11.01 8.57 6.11
CA VAL A 113 9.61 8.67 6.53
C VAL A 113 8.71 8.17 5.42
N PHE A 114 7.88 7.18 5.73
CA PHE A 114 6.93 6.62 4.77
C PHE A 114 5.51 6.79 5.25
N ALA A 115 4.66 7.39 4.43
CA ALA A 115 3.25 7.51 4.67
C ALA A 115 2.54 6.20 4.31
N ASN A 116 1.79 5.66 5.25
CA ASN A 116 0.93 4.51 5.06
C ASN A 116 -0.15 4.51 6.15
N ALA A 117 -1.42 4.56 5.76
CA ALA A 117 -2.52 4.69 6.72
C ALA A 117 -3.10 3.34 7.16
N LEU A 118 -3.16 2.35 6.29
CA LEU A 118 -3.91 1.11 6.53
C LEU A 118 -3.04 -0.16 6.57
N GLY A 119 -1.75 -0.06 6.27
CA GLY A 119 -0.80 -1.19 6.32
C GLY A 119 -0.81 -2.09 5.08
N GLY A 120 -1.68 -1.81 4.11
CA GLY A 120 -1.92 -2.67 2.95
C GLY A 120 -3.08 -3.64 3.16
N GLU A 121 -3.24 -4.62 2.28
CA GLU A 121 -4.39 -5.54 2.29
C GLU A 121 -4.10 -6.90 2.91
N ASN A 122 -2.83 -7.31 3.07
CA ASN A 122 -2.47 -8.61 3.65
C ASN A 122 -3.10 -8.79 5.04
N ARG A 123 -3.22 -7.72 5.83
CA ARG A 123 -3.87 -7.75 7.13
C ARG A 123 -5.34 -8.18 7.06
N ASN A 124 -6.09 -7.72 6.07
CA ASN A 124 -7.47 -8.13 5.90
C ASN A 124 -7.57 -9.60 5.50
N MET A 125 -6.67 -10.07 4.65
CA MET A 125 -6.61 -11.47 4.21
C MET A 125 -6.20 -12.42 5.34
N SER A 126 -5.21 -12.06 6.16
CA SER A 126 -4.81 -12.85 7.34
C SER A 126 -5.94 -12.92 8.38
N ASN A 127 -6.69 -11.84 8.58
CA ASN A 127 -7.86 -11.83 9.45
C ASN A 127 -8.95 -12.79 8.96
N ILE A 128 -9.25 -12.84 7.65
CA ILE A 128 -10.21 -13.80 7.09
C ILE A 128 -9.79 -15.22 7.44
N ARG A 129 -8.52 -15.56 7.30
CA ARG A 129 -7.98 -16.87 7.67
C ARG A 129 -8.18 -17.20 9.14
N VAL A 130 -7.89 -16.25 10.03
CA VAL A 130 -8.07 -16.44 11.49
C VAL A 130 -9.54 -16.66 11.85
N TRP A 131 -10.47 -15.94 11.20
CA TRP A 131 -11.90 -16.08 11.44
C TRP A 131 -12.56 -17.27 10.76
N ALA A 132 -11.88 -17.94 9.82
CA ALA A 132 -12.45 -19.06 9.05
C ALA A 132 -13.00 -20.17 9.94
N ASN A 133 -12.24 -20.62 10.95
CA ASN A 133 -12.68 -21.67 11.86
C ASN A 133 -13.94 -21.27 12.64
N HIS A 134 -13.99 -20.05 13.18
CA HIS A 134 -15.16 -19.55 13.91
C HIS A 134 -16.39 -19.48 13.00
N THR A 135 -16.24 -18.96 11.78
CA THR A 135 -17.31 -18.87 10.78
C THR A 135 -17.84 -20.27 10.42
N THR A 136 -16.93 -21.24 10.28
CA THR A 136 -17.27 -22.64 10.01
C THR A 136 -18.09 -23.25 11.15
N GLU A 137 -17.67 -23.08 12.40
CA GLU A 137 -18.41 -23.59 13.56
C GLU A 137 -19.79 -22.93 13.69
N LEU A 138 -19.88 -21.64 13.40
CA LEU A 138 -21.15 -20.94 13.35
C LEU A 138 -22.08 -21.52 12.26
N ALA A 139 -21.55 -21.79 11.07
CA ALA A 139 -22.30 -22.40 9.98
C ALA A 139 -22.80 -23.82 10.33
N LYS A 140 -21.96 -24.64 11.01
CA LYS A 140 -22.37 -25.97 11.54
C LYS A 140 -23.51 -25.83 12.53
N SER A 141 -23.46 -24.88 13.44
CA SER A 141 -24.53 -24.65 14.41
C SER A 141 -25.87 -24.26 13.77
N HIS A 142 -25.82 -23.77 12.53
CA HIS A 142 -26.99 -23.43 11.70
C HIS A 142 -27.32 -24.51 10.65
N GLY A 143 -26.75 -25.70 10.78
CA GLY A 143 -27.14 -26.87 9.98
C GLY A 143 -26.27 -27.18 8.78
N LEU A 144 -25.08 -26.55 8.64
CA LEU A 144 -24.14 -26.95 7.61
C LEU A 144 -23.56 -28.35 7.93
N PRO A 145 -23.70 -29.35 7.03
CA PRO A 145 -23.12 -30.68 7.22
C PRO A 145 -21.61 -30.67 7.40
N GLU A 146 -21.07 -31.55 8.24
CA GLU A 146 -19.64 -31.60 8.60
C GLU A 146 -18.68 -31.65 7.39
N ASN A 147 -19.02 -32.48 6.38
CA ASN A 147 -18.24 -32.61 5.16
C ASN A 147 -18.23 -31.29 4.33
N ASN A 148 -19.34 -30.58 4.30
CA ASN A 148 -19.43 -29.28 3.62
C ASN A 148 -18.70 -28.19 4.41
N ALA A 149 -18.72 -28.27 5.74
CA ALA A 149 -17.99 -27.36 6.62
C ALA A 149 -16.48 -27.49 6.43
N ALA A 150 -15.98 -28.72 6.33
CA ALA A 150 -14.57 -28.98 6.06
C ALA A 150 -14.13 -28.41 4.69
N ALA A 151 -14.89 -28.68 3.64
CA ALA A 151 -14.62 -28.15 2.29
C ALA A 151 -14.68 -26.62 2.25
N PHE A 152 -15.63 -26.01 2.97
CA PHE A 152 -15.71 -24.56 3.11
C PHE A 152 -14.46 -23.97 3.76
N THR A 153 -14.03 -24.54 4.90
CA THR A 153 -12.82 -24.09 5.59
C THR A 153 -11.59 -24.21 4.69
N GLU A 154 -11.42 -25.34 4.02
CA GLU A 154 -10.30 -25.59 3.11
C GLU A 154 -10.26 -24.53 1.99
N SER A 155 -11.39 -24.26 1.36
CA SER A 155 -11.48 -23.23 0.31
C SER A 155 -11.10 -21.83 0.82
N VAL A 156 -11.51 -21.44 2.03
CA VAL A 156 -11.10 -20.17 2.63
C VAL A 156 -9.58 -20.15 2.92
N LEU A 157 -9.04 -21.26 3.44
CA LEU A 157 -7.62 -21.36 3.77
C LEU A 157 -6.72 -21.36 2.53
N GLU A 158 -7.17 -21.94 1.41
CA GLU A 158 -6.45 -21.89 0.13
C GLU A 158 -6.39 -20.47 -0.45
N GLY A 159 -7.46 -19.69 -0.29
CA GLY A 159 -7.56 -18.32 -0.81
C GLY A 159 -6.88 -17.26 0.07
N THR A 160 -6.27 -17.63 1.21
CA THR A 160 -5.67 -16.68 2.15
C THR A 160 -4.22 -17.02 2.49
N PRO A 161 -3.34 -16.01 2.74
CA PRO A 161 -1.96 -16.25 3.11
C PRO A 161 -1.87 -17.05 4.44
N ARG A 162 -0.81 -17.84 4.60
CA ARG A 162 -0.54 -18.51 5.88
C ARG A 162 -0.25 -17.47 6.97
N VAL A 163 -0.55 -17.84 8.22
CA VAL A 163 -0.17 -17.02 9.38
C VAL A 163 1.04 -17.71 10.04
N ASP A 164 2.15 -16.99 10.06
CA ASP A 164 3.44 -17.42 10.61
C ASP A 164 4.18 -16.23 11.26
N GLU A 165 5.45 -16.40 11.61
CA GLU A 165 6.28 -15.37 12.24
C GLU A 165 6.52 -14.12 11.38
N ASP A 166 6.43 -14.25 10.06
CA ASP A 166 6.63 -13.15 9.11
C ASP A 166 5.35 -12.34 8.86
N THR A 167 4.19 -12.84 9.24
CA THR A 167 2.89 -12.21 8.98
C THR A 167 2.80 -10.82 9.61
N MET A 168 3.03 -10.71 10.93
CA MET A 168 2.94 -9.42 11.62
C MET A 168 3.93 -8.37 11.05
N PRO A 169 5.24 -8.68 10.90
CA PRO A 169 6.15 -7.74 10.25
C PRO A 169 5.76 -7.39 8.82
N GLY A 170 5.11 -8.31 8.12
CA GLY A 170 4.70 -8.13 6.72
C GLY A 170 3.49 -7.20 6.52
N GLU A 171 2.66 -6.99 7.56
CA GLU A 171 1.41 -6.23 7.46
C GLU A 171 1.35 -4.96 8.29
N LEU A 172 2.39 -4.67 9.08
CA LEU A 172 2.42 -3.47 9.93
C LEU A 172 2.86 -2.23 9.15
N ALA A 173 2.07 -1.16 9.21
CA ALA A 173 2.37 0.12 8.54
C ALA A 173 3.72 0.73 8.97
N ASN A 174 4.08 0.64 10.25
CA ASN A 174 5.35 1.16 10.75
C ASN A 174 6.58 0.38 10.23
N VAL A 175 6.40 -0.85 9.78
CA VAL A 175 7.48 -1.67 9.21
C VAL A 175 7.83 -1.22 7.78
N VAL A 176 6.97 -0.49 7.08
CA VAL A 176 7.26 0.04 5.74
C VAL A 176 8.58 0.83 5.76
N SER A 177 8.67 1.87 6.60
CA SER A 177 9.88 2.69 6.75
C SER A 177 11.05 1.89 7.33
N GLY A 178 10.80 1.01 8.30
CA GLY A 178 11.82 0.15 8.90
C GLY A 178 12.43 -0.83 7.90
N ARG A 179 11.63 -1.40 6.99
CA ARG A 179 12.12 -2.30 5.93
C ARG A 179 12.98 -1.55 4.92
N VAL A 180 12.56 -0.35 4.50
CA VAL A 180 13.37 0.52 3.64
C VAL A 180 14.70 0.85 4.33
N ALA A 181 14.68 1.29 5.58
CA ALA A 181 15.88 1.62 6.33
C ALA A 181 16.81 0.40 6.48
N ASN A 182 16.27 -0.76 6.80
CA ASN A 182 17.07 -1.99 6.97
C ASN A 182 17.72 -2.43 5.65
N LEU A 183 16.94 -2.57 4.57
CA LEU A 183 17.44 -3.11 3.32
C LEU A 183 18.39 -2.16 2.56
N LEU A 184 18.25 -0.86 2.81
CA LEU A 184 19.15 0.16 2.24
C LEU A 184 20.24 0.60 3.21
N ASP A 185 20.33 -0.04 4.40
CA ASP A 185 21.29 0.30 5.47
C ASP A 185 21.27 1.78 5.87
N LEU A 186 20.08 2.37 6.02
CA LEU A 186 19.91 3.76 6.43
C LEU A 186 19.77 3.84 7.95
N GLN A 187 20.64 4.61 8.60
CA GLN A 187 20.82 4.61 10.06
C GLN A 187 20.23 5.85 10.73
N GLY A 188 19.71 6.79 9.96
CA GLY A 188 18.97 7.95 10.48
C GLY A 188 17.58 7.58 11.01
N PRO A 189 16.81 8.55 11.51
CA PRO A 189 15.45 8.31 11.97
C PRO A 189 14.60 7.65 10.90
N ASN A 190 13.83 6.63 11.30
CA ASN A 190 12.84 6.03 10.40
C ASN A 190 11.51 5.84 11.14
N HIS A 191 10.42 6.22 10.51
CA HIS A 191 9.09 6.08 11.08
C HIS A 191 8.00 6.15 9.99
N ALA A 192 6.82 5.64 10.33
CA ALA A 192 5.64 5.79 9.49
C ALA A 192 4.85 7.05 9.89
N MET A 193 4.19 7.65 8.91
CA MET A 193 3.31 8.79 9.09
C MET A 193 1.88 8.43 8.65
N ASP A 194 0.93 8.67 9.54
CA ASP A 194 -0.50 8.53 9.24
C ASP A 194 -1.22 9.84 9.54
N ALA A 195 -1.76 10.45 8.52
CA ALA A 195 -2.67 11.59 8.53
C ALA A 195 -3.81 11.35 7.52
N ALA A 196 -4.23 10.08 7.37
CA ALA A 196 -5.19 9.61 6.38
C ALA A 196 -4.80 10.09 4.95
N CYS A 197 -5.72 10.70 4.19
CA CYS A 197 -5.46 11.18 2.82
C CYS A 197 -4.33 12.23 2.72
N ALA A 198 -3.95 12.88 3.83
CA ALA A 198 -2.86 13.86 3.89
C ALA A 198 -1.51 13.26 4.28
N SER A 199 -1.40 11.94 4.47
CA SER A 199 -0.21 11.28 5.02
C SER A 199 1.06 11.57 4.21
N SER A 200 0.99 11.52 2.88
CA SER A 200 2.15 11.80 2.02
C SER A 200 2.68 13.23 2.18
N MET A 201 1.79 14.21 2.28
CA MET A 201 2.19 15.60 2.51
C MET A 201 2.74 15.82 3.92
N ALA A 202 2.18 15.12 4.92
CA ALA A 202 2.69 15.13 6.28
C ALA A 202 4.11 14.54 6.36
N ALA A 203 4.37 13.43 5.65
CA ALA A 203 5.70 12.83 5.54
C ALA A 203 6.73 13.79 4.92
N VAL A 204 6.37 14.47 3.83
CA VAL A 204 7.22 15.50 3.21
C VAL A 204 7.51 16.63 4.18
N LEU A 205 6.51 17.13 4.90
CA LEU A 205 6.69 18.20 5.87
C LEU A 205 7.60 17.78 7.03
N ASP A 206 7.45 16.56 7.53
CA ASP A 206 8.27 16.06 8.61
C ASP A 206 9.73 15.86 8.18
N ALA A 207 9.97 15.31 7.00
CA ALA A 207 11.28 15.24 6.40
C ALA A 207 11.95 16.61 6.29
N CYS A 208 11.21 17.64 5.86
CA CYS A 208 11.70 19.03 5.83
C CYS A 208 12.15 19.51 7.22
N ARG A 209 11.38 19.20 8.26
CA ARG A 209 11.71 19.60 9.65
C ARG A 209 12.97 18.92 10.16
N LEU A 210 13.15 17.63 9.90
CA LEU A 210 14.35 16.89 10.28
C LEU A 210 15.62 17.44 9.59
N LEU A 211 15.51 17.82 8.32
CA LEU A 211 16.59 18.48 7.58
C LEU A 211 16.87 19.90 8.10
N GLN A 212 15.84 20.69 8.40
CA GLN A 212 15.98 22.05 8.95
C GLN A 212 16.67 22.05 10.32
N THR A 213 16.35 21.08 11.15
CA THR A 213 16.97 20.91 12.48
C THR A 213 18.33 20.22 12.44
N ARG A 214 18.81 19.85 11.24
CA ARG A 214 20.09 19.18 11.01
C ARG A 214 20.26 17.85 11.75
N GLN A 215 19.17 17.18 12.02
CA GLN A 215 19.20 15.82 12.57
C GLN A 215 19.70 14.81 11.53
N VAL A 216 19.41 15.09 10.27
CA VAL A 216 19.85 14.32 9.09
C VAL A 216 20.32 15.28 7.99
N ASP A 217 21.01 14.74 7.01
CA ASP A 217 21.47 15.47 5.81
C ASP A 217 20.63 15.09 4.60
N VAL A 218 20.07 13.89 4.60
CA VAL A 218 19.20 13.38 3.54
C VAL A 218 17.97 12.72 4.17
N MET A 219 16.81 12.90 3.54
CA MET A 219 15.57 12.22 3.89
C MET A 219 14.92 11.59 2.67
N LEU A 220 14.54 10.33 2.81
CA LEU A 220 13.57 9.70 1.94
C LEU A 220 12.17 9.97 2.49
N ALA A 221 11.38 10.73 1.76
CA ALA A 221 9.99 11.02 2.10
C ALA A 221 9.07 10.40 1.07
N GLY A 222 8.34 9.37 1.45
CA GLY A 222 7.53 8.59 0.52
C GLY A 222 6.15 8.23 1.06
N ALA A 223 5.39 7.59 0.20
CA ALA A 223 4.11 6.97 0.52
C ALA A 223 3.93 5.69 -0.28
N SER A 224 3.24 4.73 0.29
CA SER A 224 2.79 3.54 -0.41
C SER A 224 1.42 3.12 0.10
N ASP A 225 0.54 2.70 -0.79
CA ASP A 225 -0.75 2.13 -0.45
C ASP A 225 -1.15 1.04 -1.45
N ARG A 226 -1.74 -0.01 -0.93
CA ARG A 226 -2.34 -1.11 -1.69
C ARG A 226 -3.60 -1.63 -1.00
N THR A 227 -4.40 -0.74 -0.47
CA THR A 227 -5.61 -1.13 0.26
C THR A 227 -6.81 -1.21 -0.69
N MET A 228 -6.76 -2.20 -1.60
CA MET A 228 -7.73 -2.40 -2.68
C MET A 228 -8.66 -3.60 -2.44
N ASP A 229 -8.79 -4.06 -1.19
CA ASP A 229 -9.62 -5.20 -0.82
C ASP A 229 -11.12 -4.84 -0.77
N PRO A 230 -12.02 -5.86 -0.89
CA PRO A 230 -13.47 -5.64 -0.90
C PRO A 230 -14.01 -4.92 0.34
N ALA A 231 -13.42 -5.18 1.52
CA ALA A 231 -13.88 -4.56 2.77
C ALA A 231 -13.63 -3.05 2.77
N THR A 232 -12.49 -2.62 2.23
CA THR A 232 -12.16 -1.20 2.07
C THR A 232 -13.10 -0.53 1.06
N PHE A 233 -13.36 -1.16 -0.08
CA PHE A 233 -14.33 -0.66 -1.05
C PHE A 233 -15.73 -0.53 -0.46
N ALA A 234 -16.20 -1.52 0.30
CA ALA A 234 -17.51 -1.46 0.97
C ALA A 234 -17.58 -0.30 1.98
N LYS A 235 -16.51 -0.07 2.77
CA LYS A 235 -16.46 1.04 3.73
C LYS A 235 -16.48 2.40 3.06
N PHE A 236 -15.73 2.60 1.97
CA PHE A 236 -15.75 3.84 1.19
C PHE A 236 -17.08 4.03 0.43
N SER A 237 -17.72 2.95 0.00
CA SER A 237 -19.08 3.01 -0.55
C SER A 237 -20.10 3.44 0.49
N ALA A 238 -20.00 2.93 1.72
CA ALA A 238 -20.92 3.26 2.80
C ALA A 238 -20.92 4.76 3.17
N ILE A 239 -19.80 5.45 2.99
CA ILE A 239 -19.70 6.91 3.18
C ILE A 239 -19.96 7.71 1.90
N GLY A 240 -20.30 7.06 0.80
CA GLY A 240 -20.60 7.71 -0.48
C GLY A 240 -19.39 8.35 -1.17
N ALA A 241 -18.16 7.88 -0.90
CA ALA A 241 -16.95 8.52 -1.38
C ALA A 241 -16.50 8.05 -2.78
N LEU A 242 -16.91 6.86 -3.21
CA LEU A 242 -16.47 6.28 -4.48
C LEU A 242 -17.32 6.75 -5.65
N SER A 243 -16.70 6.84 -6.83
CA SER A 243 -17.39 6.94 -8.10
C SER A 243 -17.56 5.53 -8.70
N PRO A 244 -18.75 5.17 -9.18
CA PRO A 244 -18.95 3.90 -9.86
C PRO A 244 -18.37 3.85 -11.28
N THR A 245 -17.99 4.98 -11.86
CA THR A 245 -17.67 5.09 -13.29
C THR A 245 -16.33 5.75 -13.60
N HIS A 246 -15.98 6.86 -12.94
CA HIS A 246 -14.77 7.64 -13.28
C HIS A 246 -14.37 8.58 -12.16
N SER A 247 -13.13 9.04 -12.17
CA SER A 247 -12.64 10.12 -11.32
C SER A 247 -12.56 11.41 -12.13
N SER A 248 -13.19 12.49 -11.64
CA SER A 248 -13.21 13.80 -12.31
C SER A 248 -12.84 14.91 -11.32
N PRO A 249 -11.55 15.01 -10.92
CA PRO A 249 -11.11 16.02 -9.96
C PRO A 249 -11.38 17.41 -10.49
N PHE A 250 -11.97 18.29 -9.64
CA PHE A 250 -12.29 19.69 -9.94
C PHE A 250 -13.34 19.90 -11.05
N ASP A 251 -13.98 18.85 -11.58
CA ASP A 251 -15.05 18.94 -12.57
C ASP A 251 -16.42 19.06 -11.87
N ALA A 252 -17.35 19.79 -12.48
CA ALA A 252 -18.72 19.89 -11.98
C ALA A 252 -19.49 18.56 -11.99
N ARG A 253 -19.02 17.57 -12.76
CA ARG A 253 -19.58 16.21 -12.82
C ARG A 253 -18.96 15.25 -11.79
N ALA A 254 -18.04 15.73 -10.94
CA ALA A 254 -17.42 14.89 -9.92
C ALA A 254 -18.48 14.28 -9.00
N ASN A 255 -18.47 12.95 -8.88
CA ASN A 255 -19.42 12.17 -8.09
C ASN A 255 -18.75 11.19 -7.12
N GLY A 256 -17.47 11.39 -6.85
CA GLY A 256 -16.62 10.52 -6.04
C GLY A 256 -15.26 10.31 -6.69
N PHE A 257 -14.45 9.43 -6.10
CA PHE A 257 -13.14 9.07 -6.65
C PHE A 257 -13.06 7.58 -7.00
N VAL A 258 -12.16 7.23 -7.89
CA VAL A 258 -11.75 5.84 -8.16
C VAL A 258 -10.55 5.54 -7.29
N MET A 259 -10.60 4.47 -6.50
CA MET A 259 -9.46 4.04 -5.67
C MET A 259 -8.29 3.61 -6.54
N GLY A 260 -7.08 3.92 -6.08
CA GLY A 260 -5.84 3.51 -6.71
C GLY A 260 -4.83 2.99 -5.70
N GLU A 261 -3.85 2.25 -6.20
CA GLU A 261 -2.71 1.75 -5.44
C GLU A 261 -1.40 2.25 -6.06
N GLY A 262 -0.32 2.24 -5.28
CA GLY A 262 1.00 2.63 -5.77
C GLY A 262 1.97 3.04 -4.68
N ALA A 263 3.16 3.44 -5.08
CA ALA A 263 4.18 4.00 -4.20
C ALA A 263 4.96 5.12 -4.89
N ALA A 264 5.36 6.12 -4.13
CA ALA A 264 6.23 7.19 -4.59
C ALA A 264 7.16 7.66 -3.47
N VAL A 265 8.34 8.14 -3.82
CA VAL A 265 9.31 8.66 -2.85
C VAL A 265 10.11 9.83 -3.43
N MET A 266 10.45 10.77 -2.58
CA MET A 266 11.32 11.89 -2.87
C MET A 266 12.62 11.80 -2.07
N VAL A 267 13.77 12.02 -2.70
CA VAL A 267 15.04 12.23 -2.01
C VAL A 267 15.19 13.72 -1.71
N GLN A 268 15.08 14.08 -0.45
CA GLN A 268 15.25 15.46 0.03
C GLN A 268 16.64 15.64 0.65
N ILE A 269 17.35 16.68 0.26
CA ILE A 269 18.74 16.94 0.66
C ILE A 269 18.83 18.28 1.39
N GLY A 270 19.48 18.28 2.55
CA GLY A 270 19.76 19.48 3.31
C GLY A 270 20.78 20.38 2.62
N ARG A 271 20.69 21.69 2.86
CA ARG A 271 21.47 22.74 2.15
C ARG A 271 23.01 22.65 2.29
N ALA A 272 23.51 21.95 3.31
CA ALA A 272 24.94 21.81 3.55
C ALA A 272 25.65 20.87 2.56
N HIS A 273 24.88 20.14 1.73
CA HIS A 273 25.36 19.12 0.81
C HIS A 273 25.07 19.40 -0.67
N VAL A 274 24.74 20.66 -1.00
CA VAL A 274 24.47 21.13 -2.38
C VAL A 274 25.63 21.94 -2.91
#